data_3273bd2e6ac4ab0c44b03581eb726a4d
#
_entry.id   3273bd2e6ac4ab0c44b03581eb726a4d
#
_cell.length_a   1.000
_cell.length_b   1.000
_cell.length_c   1.000
_cell.angle_alpha   90.00
_cell.angle_beta   90.00
_cell.angle_gamma   90.00
#
_symmetry.space_group_name_H-M   'P 1'
#
loop_
_entity.id
_entity.type
_entity.pdbx_description
1 polymer ?
#
loop_
_entity_poly.entity_id
_entity_poly.type
_entity_poly.pdbx_seq_one_letter_code
_entity_poly.pdbx_strand_id
1 'polypeptide(L)'
;MPSLIVMRHAKAVDRLEAEDDFERGLTERGRADAARAGEAIAAAGLQADYALVSPARRTRETYQVIAERIGAPKVTDPMALYHASTEMLERAVLTALEEGARTIMLVGHNPGVGGFTYALAAGALSTAGMPHGWPTSALAAFHIAGAGGRVTADRRLMLFDPKA
;
A
#
# COMPACT_ATOMS: atom_id res chain seq x y z
N MET A 1 -10.35 -2.42 16.27
CA MET A 1 -9.61 -1.27 15.76
C MET A 1 -9.20 -1.51 14.31
N PRO A 2 -9.47 -0.57 13.39
CA PRO A 2 -9.11 -0.77 11.98
C PRO A 2 -7.60 -0.87 11.78
N SER A 3 -7.23 -1.56 10.70
CA SER A 3 -5.84 -1.70 10.28
C SER A 3 -5.67 -1.19 8.87
N LEU A 4 -4.48 -0.68 8.56
CA LEU A 4 -4.12 -0.19 7.23
C LEU A 4 -2.78 -0.78 6.81
N ILE A 5 -2.76 -1.39 5.64
CA ILE A 5 -1.54 -1.89 5.01
C ILE A 5 -1.22 -0.91 3.87
N VAL A 6 -0.09 -0.22 3.96
CA VAL A 6 0.33 0.75 2.94
C VAL A 6 1.50 0.17 2.17
N MET A 7 1.36 0.05 0.85
CA MET A 7 2.38 -0.56 0.00
C MET A 7 2.66 0.28 -1.23
N ARG A 8 3.93 0.45 -1.56
CA ARG A 8 4.34 0.94 -2.87
C ARG A 8 4.32 -0.22 -3.86
N HIS A 9 3.87 0.05 -5.09
CA HIS A 9 3.86 -0.97 -6.15
C HIS A 9 5.22 -1.65 -6.32
N ALA A 10 5.21 -2.86 -6.85
CA ALA A 10 6.42 -3.64 -7.11
C ALA A 10 7.20 -3.09 -8.32
N LYS A 11 8.39 -3.61 -8.53
CA LYS A 11 9.28 -3.17 -9.60
C LYS A 11 8.61 -3.29 -10.97
N ALA A 12 8.56 -2.16 -11.68
CA ALA A 12 7.94 -2.06 -13.01
C ALA A 12 9.00 -1.88 -14.09
N VAL A 13 8.64 -2.20 -15.33
CA VAL A 13 9.51 -1.97 -16.50
C VAL A 13 9.76 -0.47 -16.67
N ASP A 14 10.83 -0.13 -17.39
CA ASP A 14 11.17 1.26 -17.66
C ASP A 14 10.11 1.91 -18.57
N ARG A 15 10.02 3.24 -18.50
CA ARG A 15 9.07 4.01 -19.31
C ARG A 15 9.20 3.71 -20.80
N LEU A 16 10.41 3.46 -21.27
CA LEU A 16 10.67 3.19 -22.69
C LEU A 16 10.18 1.81 -23.15
N GLU A 17 9.89 0.90 -22.23
CA GLU A 17 9.41 -0.44 -22.53
C GLU A 17 7.88 -0.54 -22.50
N ALA A 18 7.20 0.59 -22.31
CA ALA A 18 5.75 0.63 -22.25
C ALA A 18 5.24 1.77 -23.13
N GLU A 19 3.98 1.69 -23.54
CA GLU A 19 3.34 2.71 -24.35
C GLU A 19 3.35 4.08 -23.66
N ASP A 20 3.06 4.09 -22.36
CA ASP A 20 3.13 5.28 -21.52
C ASP A 20 3.39 4.86 -20.07
N ASP A 21 3.52 5.85 -19.17
CA ASP A 21 3.76 5.55 -17.75
C ASP A 21 2.64 4.72 -17.13
N PHE A 22 1.41 5.00 -17.48
CA PHE A 22 0.24 4.31 -16.94
C PHE A 22 0.26 2.80 -17.26
N GLU A 23 0.78 2.42 -18.42
CA GLU A 23 0.81 1.04 -18.90
C GLU A 23 2.10 0.29 -18.55
N ARG A 24 2.97 0.86 -17.74
CA ARG A 24 4.17 0.15 -17.27
C ARG A 24 3.77 -1.01 -16.36
N GLY A 25 4.04 -2.23 -16.81
CA GLY A 25 3.73 -3.45 -16.05
C GLY A 25 4.89 -3.88 -15.16
N LEU A 26 4.68 -4.90 -14.36
CA LEU A 26 5.71 -5.42 -13.46
C LEU A 26 6.77 -6.20 -14.21
N THR A 27 8.02 -6.15 -13.71
CA THR A 27 9.08 -7.07 -14.12
C THR A 27 8.86 -8.41 -13.42
N GLU A 28 9.60 -9.45 -13.85
CA GLU A 28 9.60 -10.74 -13.15
C GLU A 28 10.02 -10.58 -11.69
N ARG A 29 11.04 -9.77 -11.43
CA ARG A 29 11.48 -9.48 -10.07
C ARG A 29 10.40 -8.79 -9.27
N GLY A 30 9.68 -7.86 -9.90
CA GLY A 30 8.56 -7.17 -9.25
C GLY A 30 7.49 -8.16 -8.83
N ARG A 31 7.13 -9.10 -9.69
CA ARG A 31 6.15 -10.14 -9.35
C ARG A 31 6.62 -11.02 -8.20
N ALA A 32 7.89 -11.40 -8.20
CA ALA A 32 8.47 -12.20 -7.12
C ALA A 32 8.46 -11.44 -5.78
N ASP A 33 8.83 -10.16 -5.79
CA ASP A 33 8.81 -9.33 -4.59
C ASP A 33 7.39 -9.12 -4.08
N ALA A 34 6.43 -8.92 -4.97
CA ALA A 34 5.02 -8.80 -4.60
C ALA A 34 4.50 -10.10 -3.96
N ALA A 35 4.91 -11.26 -4.49
CA ALA A 35 4.55 -12.55 -3.91
C ALA A 35 5.09 -12.69 -2.49
N ARG A 36 6.34 -12.32 -2.27
CA ARG A 36 6.96 -12.33 -0.94
C ARG A 36 6.25 -11.38 0.02
N ALA A 37 5.86 -10.20 -0.47
CA ALA A 37 5.11 -9.24 0.32
C ALA A 37 3.75 -9.81 0.75
N GLY A 38 3.03 -10.45 -0.18
CA GLY A 38 1.76 -11.10 0.11
C GLY A 38 1.90 -12.20 1.15
N GLU A 39 2.95 -13.01 1.05
CA GLU A 39 3.26 -14.05 2.04
C GLU A 39 3.54 -13.45 3.42
N ALA A 40 4.26 -12.32 3.46
CA ALA A 40 4.55 -11.63 4.72
C ALA A 40 3.25 -11.09 5.37
N ILE A 41 2.35 -10.54 4.58
CA ILE A 41 1.05 -10.06 5.07
C ILE A 41 0.25 -11.23 5.66
N ALA A 42 0.18 -12.34 4.93
CA ALA A 42 -0.54 -13.54 5.40
C ALA A 42 0.07 -14.09 6.69
N ALA A 43 1.41 -14.14 6.76
CA ALA A 43 2.11 -14.62 7.95
C ALA A 43 1.87 -13.72 9.17
N ALA A 44 1.61 -12.43 8.95
CA ALA A 44 1.26 -11.50 10.02
C ALA A 44 -0.21 -11.63 10.47
N GLY A 45 -0.98 -12.52 9.83
CA GLY A 45 -2.38 -12.75 10.17
C GLY A 45 -3.32 -11.65 9.68
N LEU A 46 -2.87 -10.83 8.73
CA LEU A 46 -3.68 -9.73 8.20
C LEU A 46 -4.46 -10.18 6.96
N GLN A 47 -5.73 -9.83 6.94
CA GLN A 47 -6.63 -10.14 5.84
C GLN A 47 -7.45 -8.89 5.54
N ALA A 48 -7.31 -8.35 4.33
CA ALA A 48 -7.98 -7.12 3.96
C ALA A 48 -9.42 -7.39 3.54
N ASP A 49 -10.33 -6.51 3.93
CA ASP A 49 -11.71 -6.52 3.47
C ASP A 49 -12.01 -5.37 2.51
N TYR A 50 -11.04 -4.49 2.29
CA TYR A 50 -11.19 -3.33 1.42
C TYR A 50 -9.83 -3.00 0.82
N ALA A 51 -9.76 -2.81 -0.50
CA ALA A 51 -8.52 -2.46 -1.18
C ALA A 51 -8.67 -1.16 -1.95
N LEU A 52 -7.73 -0.26 -1.74
CA LEU A 52 -7.57 0.99 -2.48
C LEU A 52 -6.34 0.82 -3.37
N VAL A 53 -6.54 0.73 -4.67
CA VAL A 53 -5.47 0.43 -5.62
C VAL A 53 -5.44 1.49 -6.71
N SER A 54 -4.28 2.11 -6.95
CA SER A 54 -4.16 3.01 -8.09
C SER A 54 -4.45 2.25 -9.38
N PRO A 55 -5.15 2.86 -10.36
CA PRO A 55 -5.52 2.17 -11.60
C PRO A 55 -4.37 1.94 -12.57
N ALA A 56 -3.16 2.46 -12.31
CA ALA A 56 -2.00 2.19 -13.13
C ALA A 56 -1.73 0.68 -13.20
N ARG A 57 -1.23 0.22 -14.33
CA ARG A 57 -0.99 -1.20 -14.55
C ARG A 57 -0.11 -1.82 -13.47
N ARG A 58 0.99 -1.15 -13.09
CA ARG A 58 1.92 -1.69 -12.09
C ARG A 58 1.31 -1.86 -10.71
N THR A 59 0.40 -0.99 -10.31
CA THR A 59 -0.31 -1.11 -9.02
C THR A 59 -1.37 -2.20 -9.08
N ARG A 60 -2.11 -2.28 -10.17
CA ARG A 60 -3.11 -3.34 -10.36
C ARG A 60 -2.47 -4.73 -10.37
N GLU A 61 -1.34 -4.88 -11.07
CA GLU A 61 -0.63 -6.16 -11.13
C GLU A 61 -0.03 -6.52 -9.77
N THR A 62 0.51 -5.55 -9.04
CA THR A 62 0.99 -5.78 -7.67
C THR A 62 -0.14 -6.32 -6.80
N TYR A 63 -1.30 -5.66 -6.83
CA TYR A 63 -2.44 -6.08 -6.04
C TYR A 63 -2.93 -7.49 -6.44
N GLN A 64 -2.97 -7.81 -7.73
CA GLN A 64 -3.39 -9.13 -8.21
C GLN A 64 -2.52 -10.25 -7.61
N VAL A 65 -1.22 -10.04 -7.55
CA VAL A 65 -0.29 -11.02 -6.96
C VAL A 65 -0.56 -11.19 -5.46
N ILE A 66 -0.75 -10.08 -4.76
CA ILE A 66 -1.02 -10.10 -3.32
C ILE A 66 -2.37 -10.74 -3.00
N ALA A 67 -3.39 -10.44 -3.80
CA ALA A 67 -4.75 -10.94 -3.58
C ALA A 67 -4.83 -12.45 -3.59
N GLU A 68 -3.95 -13.13 -4.33
CA GLU A 68 -3.88 -14.59 -4.33
C GLU A 68 -3.57 -15.15 -2.94
N ARG A 69 -2.97 -14.35 -2.05
CA ARG A 69 -2.53 -14.80 -0.74
C ARG A 69 -3.38 -14.27 0.42
N ILE A 70 -4.05 -13.14 0.23
CA ILE A 70 -4.80 -12.49 1.31
C ILE A 70 -6.31 -12.45 1.07
N GLY A 71 -6.78 -13.10 0.02
CA GLY A 71 -8.20 -13.14 -0.31
C GLY A 71 -8.60 -12.05 -1.29
N ALA A 72 -9.91 -11.96 -1.58
CA ALA A 72 -10.47 -11.06 -2.58
C ALA A 72 -11.35 -10.00 -1.90
N PRO A 73 -10.78 -8.91 -1.38
CA PRO A 73 -11.56 -7.85 -0.76
C PRO A 73 -12.28 -6.98 -1.81
N LYS A 74 -13.17 -6.12 -1.32
CA LYS A 74 -13.77 -5.10 -2.17
C LYS A 74 -12.67 -4.18 -2.68
N VAL A 75 -12.55 -4.04 -4.00
CA VAL A 75 -11.51 -3.21 -4.63
C VAL A 75 -12.12 -1.90 -5.14
N THR A 76 -11.45 -0.80 -4.85
CA THR A 76 -11.76 0.52 -5.39
C THR A 76 -10.47 1.07 -6.03
N ASP A 77 -10.56 1.45 -7.31
CA ASP A 77 -9.41 1.91 -8.08
C ASP A 77 -9.66 3.24 -8.81
N PRO A 78 -10.05 4.31 -8.09
CA PRO A 78 -10.34 5.58 -8.73
C PRO A 78 -9.08 6.23 -9.31
N MET A 79 -9.25 6.96 -10.41
CA MET A 79 -8.15 7.65 -11.09
C MET A 79 -7.41 8.63 -10.17
N ALA A 80 -8.08 9.16 -9.17
CA ALA A 80 -7.49 10.07 -8.19
C ALA A 80 -6.33 9.43 -7.40
N LEU A 81 -6.23 8.09 -7.36
CA LEU A 81 -5.13 7.41 -6.68
C LEU A 81 -3.86 7.36 -7.53
N TYR A 82 -3.95 7.61 -8.84
CA TYR A 82 -2.79 7.63 -9.71
C TYR A 82 -1.92 8.85 -9.36
N HIS A 83 -0.72 8.60 -8.82
CA HIS A 83 0.19 9.62 -8.31
C HIS A 83 -0.43 10.54 -7.24
N ALA A 84 -1.28 9.97 -6.40
CA ALA A 84 -1.93 10.72 -5.32
C ALA A 84 -0.91 11.27 -4.31
N SER A 85 -1.21 12.47 -3.78
CA SER A 85 -0.46 13.05 -2.68
C SER A 85 -0.78 12.33 -1.37
N THR A 86 0.02 12.57 -0.35
CA THR A 86 -0.23 12.02 0.99
C THR A 86 -1.63 12.39 1.48
N GLU A 87 -2.06 13.66 1.28
CA GLU A 87 -3.39 14.11 1.70
C GLU A 87 -4.51 13.39 0.94
N MET A 88 -4.32 13.14 -0.35
CA MET A 88 -5.30 12.40 -1.14
C MET A 88 -5.42 10.95 -0.68
N LEU A 89 -4.29 10.32 -0.34
CA LEU A 89 -4.29 8.96 0.21
C LEU A 89 -5.00 8.92 1.57
N GLU A 90 -4.72 9.87 2.43
CA GLU A 90 -5.37 9.97 3.74
C GLU A 90 -6.88 10.11 3.57
N ARG A 91 -7.32 10.94 2.66
CA ARG A 91 -8.75 11.13 2.38
C ARG A 91 -9.42 9.85 1.88
N ALA A 92 -8.73 9.11 1.01
CA ALA A 92 -9.25 7.84 0.50
C ALA A 92 -9.42 6.81 1.64
N VAL A 93 -8.46 6.77 2.56
CA VAL A 93 -8.54 5.88 3.72
C VAL A 93 -9.71 6.28 4.63
N LEU A 94 -9.89 7.58 4.87
CA LEU A 94 -11.02 8.08 5.68
C LEU A 94 -12.36 7.67 5.07
N THR A 95 -12.49 7.79 3.74
CA THR A 95 -13.70 7.37 3.05
C THR A 95 -13.97 5.87 3.23
N ALA A 96 -12.92 5.05 3.10
CA ALA A 96 -13.06 3.61 3.31
C ALA A 96 -13.49 3.28 4.75
N LEU A 97 -12.94 3.99 5.74
CA LEU A 97 -13.34 3.81 7.13
C LEU A 97 -14.80 4.18 7.36
N GLU A 98 -15.27 5.26 6.73
CA GLU A 98 -16.68 5.67 6.80
C GLU A 98 -17.60 4.62 6.18
N GLU A 99 -17.13 3.89 5.18
CA GLU A 99 -17.88 2.80 4.55
C GLU A 99 -17.82 1.50 5.36
N GLY A 100 -17.16 1.49 6.50
CA GLY A 100 -17.10 0.35 7.39
C GLY A 100 -15.93 -0.59 7.21
N ALA A 101 -14.89 -0.18 6.46
CA ALA A 101 -13.70 -1.01 6.27
C ALA A 101 -12.99 -1.26 7.61
N ARG A 102 -12.53 -2.50 7.80
CA ARG A 102 -11.85 -2.94 9.02
C ARG A 102 -10.35 -3.15 8.79
N THR A 103 -9.96 -3.67 7.64
CA THR A 103 -8.56 -3.83 7.25
C THR A 103 -8.44 -3.39 5.80
N ILE A 104 -7.73 -2.29 5.59
CA ILE A 104 -7.60 -1.66 4.29
C ILE A 104 -6.22 -1.99 3.71
N MET A 105 -6.19 -2.43 2.45
CA MET A 105 -4.97 -2.58 1.67
C MET A 105 -4.87 -1.40 0.71
N LEU A 106 -3.79 -0.63 0.81
CA LEU A 106 -3.54 0.51 -0.07
C LEU A 106 -2.29 0.22 -0.91
N VAL A 107 -2.43 0.21 -2.22
CA VAL A 107 -1.30 0.05 -3.15
C VAL A 107 -1.21 1.29 -4.02
N GLY A 108 -0.09 1.99 -3.95
CA GLY A 108 0.08 3.26 -4.64
C GLY A 108 1.50 3.58 -5.02
N HIS A 109 1.78 4.86 -5.15
CA HIS A 109 3.02 5.40 -5.71
C HIS A 109 3.72 6.34 -4.73
N ASN A 110 5.06 6.43 -4.85
CA ASN A 110 5.80 7.51 -4.21
C ASN A 110 5.63 8.80 -5.03
N PRO A 111 5.77 9.96 -4.39
CA PRO A 111 6.14 10.18 -2.99
C PRO A 111 4.98 10.03 -2.00
N GLY A 112 3.74 9.94 -2.47
CA GLY A 112 2.57 9.90 -1.61
C GLY A 112 2.59 8.76 -0.60
N VAL A 113 2.87 7.53 -1.06
CA VAL A 113 2.91 6.34 -0.19
C VAL A 113 4.02 6.44 0.85
N GLY A 114 5.24 6.79 0.43
CA GLY A 114 6.35 6.95 1.38
C GLY A 114 6.06 8.01 2.44
N GLY A 115 5.59 9.17 2.02
CA GLY A 115 5.23 10.26 2.93
C GLY A 115 4.15 9.85 3.93
N PHE A 116 3.10 9.20 3.46
CA PHE A 116 2.01 8.74 4.32
C PHE A 116 2.50 7.71 5.33
N THR A 117 3.29 6.74 4.85
CA THR A 117 3.82 5.68 5.69
C THR A 117 4.72 6.22 6.80
N TYR A 118 5.63 7.15 6.45
CA TYR A 118 6.50 7.76 7.46
C TYR A 118 5.71 8.58 8.48
N ALA A 119 4.67 9.29 8.03
CA ALA A 119 3.84 10.08 8.95
C ALA A 119 3.11 9.17 9.94
N LEU A 120 2.55 8.05 9.48
CA LEU A 120 1.89 7.08 10.34
C LEU A 120 2.87 6.46 11.33
N ALA A 121 4.05 6.06 10.85
CA ALA A 121 5.08 5.46 11.71
C ALA A 121 5.57 6.44 12.78
N ALA A 122 5.76 7.70 12.43
CA ALA A 122 6.17 8.74 13.38
C ALA A 122 5.11 8.94 14.47
N GLY A 123 3.84 8.99 14.07
CA GLY A 123 2.74 9.11 15.03
C GLY A 123 2.66 7.93 15.99
N ALA A 124 2.97 6.74 15.51
CA ALA A 124 2.98 5.51 16.32
C ALA A 124 4.32 5.28 17.04
N LEU A 125 5.27 6.21 16.94
CA LEU A 125 6.62 6.10 17.52
C LEU A 125 7.32 4.80 17.09
N SER A 126 7.17 4.41 15.83
CA SER A 126 7.66 3.13 15.30
C SER A 126 8.37 3.26 13.96
N THR A 127 9.29 4.22 13.86
CA THR A 127 10.08 4.46 12.65
C THR A 127 11.32 3.56 12.54
N ALA A 128 11.63 2.80 13.59
CA ALA A 128 12.82 1.95 13.61
C ALA A 128 12.79 0.91 12.48
N GLY A 129 13.90 0.79 11.77
CA GLY A 129 14.05 -0.19 10.69
C GLY A 129 13.40 0.20 9.37
N MET A 130 12.79 1.36 9.27
CA MET A 130 12.17 1.80 8.01
C MET A 130 13.23 2.20 7.00
N PRO A 131 13.14 1.68 5.77
CA PRO A 131 14.12 2.02 4.74
C PRO A 131 13.95 3.45 4.25
N HIS A 132 15.07 4.05 3.79
CA HIS A 132 15.03 5.36 3.16
C HIS A 132 14.41 5.26 1.76
N GLY A 133 13.69 6.31 1.36
CA GLY A 133 13.17 6.41 0.00
C GLY A 133 12.02 5.48 -0.31
N TRP A 134 11.54 4.74 0.65
CA TRP A 134 10.46 3.76 0.54
C TRP A 134 10.48 2.98 -0.78
N PRO A 135 11.25 1.90 -0.88
CA PRO A 135 11.49 1.19 -2.14
C PRO A 135 10.25 0.51 -2.70
N THR A 136 10.31 0.15 -4.00
CA THR A 136 9.24 -0.66 -4.60
C THR A 136 9.02 -1.93 -3.79
N SER A 137 7.77 -2.36 -3.67
CA SER A 137 7.31 -3.51 -2.89
C SER A 137 7.40 -3.35 -1.37
N ALA A 138 7.98 -2.26 -0.85
CA ALA A 138 7.99 -2.04 0.60
C ALA A 138 6.57 -1.77 1.10
N LEU A 139 6.26 -2.32 2.25
CA LEU A 139 4.98 -2.09 2.91
C LEU A 139 5.13 -2.04 4.42
N ALA A 140 4.20 -1.36 5.06
CA ALA A 140 4.05 -1.38 6.50
C ALA A 140 2.56 -1.43 6.82
N ALA A 141 2.23 -2.01 7.96
CA ALA A 141 0.85 -2.08 8.42
C ALA A 141 0.73 -1.49 9.81
N PHE A 142 -0.39 -0.84 10.07
CA PHE A 142 -0.64 -0.10 11.31
C PHE A 142 -2.06 -0.32 11.81
N HIS A 143 -2.23 -0.28 13.13
CA HIS A 143 -3.53 0.02 13.72
C HIS A 143 -3.79 1.51 13.54
N ILE A 144 -4.96 1.86 13.03
CA ILE A 144 -5.29 3.24 12.71
C ILE A 144 -6.63 3.68 13.33
N ALA A 145 -6.80 4.99 13.38
CA ALA A 145 -8.08 5.61 13.69
C ALA A 145 -8.25 6.83 12.80
N GLY A 146 -9.51 7.10 12.42
CA GLY A 146 -9.87 8.32 11.68
C GLY A 146 -10.65 9.25 12.59
N ALA A 147 -10.18 10.48 12.73
CA ALA A 147 -10.86 11.49 13.52
C ALA A 147 -10.42 12.88 13.07
N GLY A 148 -11.37 13.81 12.98
CA GLY A 148 -11.08 15.19 12.65
C GLY A 148 -10.43 15.39 11.29
N GLY A 149 -10.81 14.56 10.32
CA GLY A 149 -10.26 14.62 8.96
C GLY A 149 -8.84 14.07 8.82
N ARG A 150 -8.33 13.39 9.84
CA ARG A 150 -6.99 12.82 9.84
C ARG A 150 -7.02 11.33 10.15
N VAL A 151 -6.02 10.63 9.60
CA VAL A 151 -5.75 9.22 9.95
C VAL A 151 -4.53 9.21 10.86
N THR A 152 -4.66 8.58 12.01
CA THR A 152 -3.55 8.44 12.96
C THR A 152 -3.29 6.96 13.21
N ALA A 153 -2.05 6.63 13.55
CA ALA A 153 -1.67 5.27 13.91
C ALA A 153 -1.18 5.25 15.35
N ASP A 154 -1.54 4.19 16.08
CA ASP A 154 -1.06 4.00 17.45
C ASP A 154 -0.02 2.89 17.55
N ARG A 155 0.04 2.01 16.56
CA ARG A 155 0.97 0.87 16.58
C ARG A 155 1.27 0.36 15.17
N ARG A 156 2.54 0.05 14.91
CA ARG A 156 2.94 -0.64 13.70
C ARG A 156 2.79 -2.15 13.91
N LEU A 157 2.10 -2.82 12.99
CA LEU A 157 1.83 -4.25 13.04
C LEU A 157 2.89 -5.07 12.32
N MET A 158 3.43 -4.55 11.22
CA MET A 158 4.48 -5.21 10.45
C MET A 158 5.22 -4.23 9.56
N LEU A 159 6.39 -4.64 9.10
CA LEU A 159 7.20 -3.93 8.13
C LEU A 159 7.82 -4.97 7.20
N PHE A 160 7.69 -4.76 5.89
CA PHE A 160 8.34 -5.59 4.88
C PHE A 160 9.21 -4.71 3.99
N ASP A 161 10.51 -5.03 3.94
CA ASP A 161 11.46 -4.39 3.04
C ASP A 161 12.02 -5.48 2.12
N PRO A 162 11.73 -5.43 0.80
CA PRO A 162 12.19 -6.49 -0.11
C PRO A 162 13.70 -6.59 -0.22
N LYS A 163 14.43 -5.58 0.23
CA LYS A 163 15.90 -5.52 0.18
C LYS A 163 16.56 -5.92 1.50
N ALA A 164 15.79 -6.22 2.51
CA ALA A 164 16.32 -6.63 3.80
C ALA A 164 16.66 -8.11 3.84
#